data_743790143d812a9595b51c899e2dea49
#
_entry.id   743790143d812a9595b51c899e2dea49
#
_cell.length_a   1.000
_cell.length_b   1.000
_cell.length_c   1.000
_cell.angle_alpha   90.00
_cell.angle_beta   90.00
_cell.angle_gamma   90.00
#
_symmetry.space_group_name_H-M   'P 1'
#
loop_
_entity.id
_entity.type
_entity.pdbx_description
1 polymer ?
#
loop_
_entity_poly.entity_id
_entity_poly.type
_entity_poly.pdbx_seq_one_letter_code
_entity_poly.pdbx_strand_id
1 'polypeptide(L)'
;MNADGRTRLNQSPEWTALAKHREELDGLGLRELFAADPGRGAGYTLQVGDLHVDYSKHLVTDETLRLLRELAAARDVSGLRDAMFRGEKINVTEKRAVLHTALRAPRDAVVEVDGENVVPQVHAVLDKMAAFADRVRSGEWTGHTGKRIKNVVNVGIGGSDLGPAMAYEALRAYTDRSLTLRFVSNVDGADLHEATRDLDPAETLFIIASKTFTTIETITNATSARNWLLTGLKAGQEAVARHFVALSTNAGKVTEFGIDPDNMFEFWDWVGGRYSYDSAIGLSLMIAIGPDRFREMLDGFHTVDEHFRTAPAESNVPLLLGLLGVWYGNFHDAQSHAVLPYSHYLSKFTAYLQQLDMESNGKSVDREGRPVEWQTGPVVWGTPGTNGQHAYYQLIHQGTELIPADFVGFAEPVGELSQELKAQHDLLMANFFAQTQALAFGKTADEVRAEGVPEELAAHKTFKGNHPTTTILARELTPSVIGQLVALYEHKVFVQGAIWNIDSFDQWGVELGKVLAKRVEPALTEGADVPGLDASTKALVAKYRELRGR
;
A
#
# COMPACT_ATOMS: atom_id res chain seq x y z
N MET A 1 -28.90 11.67 -12.71
CA MET A 1 -29.06 11.20 -11.32
C MET A 1 -28.47 9.80 -11.25
N ASN A 2 -27.83 9.47 -10.16
CA ASN A 2 -27.32 8.12 -9.89
C ASN A 2 -28.47 7.14 -9.66
N ALA A 3 -28.19 5.84 -9.62
CA ALA A 3 -29.21 4.82 -9.32
C ALA A 3 -29.87 5.03 -7.93
N ASP A 4 -29.13 5.66 -7.00
CA ASP A 4 -29.59 6.08 -5.68
C ASP A 4 -30.32 7.44 -5.64
N GLY A 5 -30.60 8.05 -6.81
CA GLY A 5 -31.25 9.36 -6.96
C GLY A 5 -30.33 10.56 -6.77
N ARG A 6 -29.02 10.37 -6.54
CA ARG A 6 -28.07 11.47 -6.34
C ARG A 6 -27.69 12.12 -7.68
N THR A 7 -27.39 13.42 -7.62
CA THR A 7 -26.80 14.17 -8.75
C THR A 7 -25.38 13.65 -9.03
N ARG A 8 -24.92 13.71 -10.29
CA ARG A 8 -23.52 13.42 -10.63
C ARG A 8 -22.57 14.32 -9.83
N LEU A 9 -21.42 13.77 -9.46
CA LEU A 9 -20.47 14.44 -8.55
C LEU A 9 -20.16 15.87 -9.00
N ASN A 10 -19.71 16.04 -10.25
CA ASN A 10 -19.33 17.33 -10.82
C ASN A 10 -20.51 18.30 -11.11
N GLN A 11 -21.74 17.86 -10.91
CA GLN A 11 -22.97 18.65 -11.04
C GLN A 11 -23.63 18.91 -9.68
N SER A 12 -23.04 18.45 -8.58
CA SER A 12 -23.60 18.65 -7.24
C SER A 12 -23.37 20.10 -6.77
N PRO A 13 -24.27 20.63 -5.92
CA PRO A 13 -24.10 21.94 -5.32
C PRO A 13 -22.78 22.08 -4.54
N GLU A 14 -22.40 21.02 -3.81
CA GLU A 14 -21.19 20.98 -2.99
C GLU A 14 -19.92 21.05 -3.84
N TRP A 15 -19.90 20.36 -4.98
CA TRP A 15 -18.81 20.47 -5.94
C TRP A 15 -18.69 21.88 -6.52
N THR A 16 -19.81 22.47 -6.91
CA THR A 16 -19.86 23.83 -7.43
C THR A 16 -19.39 24.85 -6.40
N ALA A 17 -19.77 24.65 -5.13
CA ALA A 17 -19.33 25.52 -4.03
C ALA A 17 -17.81 25.42 -3.82
N LEU A 18 -17.23 24.22 -3.87
CA LEU A 18 -15.78 24.00 -3.79
C LEU A 18 -15.03 24.62 -4.96
N ALA A 19 -15.53 24.46 -6.19
CA ALA A 19 -14.94 25.07 -7.38
C ALA A 19 -14.90 26.60 -7.26
N LYS A 20 -16.00 27.21 -6.86
CA LYS A 20 -16.07 28.66 -6.60
C LYS A 20 -15.12 29.08 -5.48
N HIS A 21 -15.10 28.35 -4.38
CA HIS A 21 -14.20 28.63 -3.24
C HIS A 21 -12.74 28.53 -3.66
N ARG A 22 -12.38 27.59 -4.55
CA ARG A 22 -11.03 27.50 -5.12
C ARG A 22 -10.62 28.76 -5.88
N GLU A 23 -11.55 29.36 -6.65
CA GLU A 23 -11.31 30.62 -7.35
C GLU A 23 -11.13 31.78 -6.36
N GLU A 24 -11.89 31.79 -5.26
CA GLU A 24 -11.78 32.80 -4.20
C GLU A 24 -10.43 32.75 -3.46
N LEU A 25 -9.76 31.59 -3.45
CA LEU A 25 -8.44 31.38 -2.86
C LEU A 25 -7.28 31.70 -3.84
N ASP A 26 -7.56 32.12 -5.09
CA ASP A 26 -6.52 32.46 -6.04
C ASP A 26 -5.63 33.61 -5.51
N GLY A 27 -4.33 33.35 -5.52
CA GLY A 27 -3.34 34.29 -4.99
C GLY A 27 -3.10 34.23 -3.48
N LEU A 28 -3.86 33.43 -2.74
CA LEU A 28 -3.61 33.20 -1.31
C LEU A 28 -2.58 32.07 -1.15
N GLY A 29 -1.45 32.39 -0.54
CA GLY A 29 -0.37 31.43 -0.28
C GLY A 29 -0.24 31.02 1.17
N LEU A 30 0.63 30.04 1.42
CA LEU A 30 0.92 29.56 2.78
C LEU A 30 1.54 30.65 3.66
N ARG A 31 2.36 31.56 3.10
CA ARG A 31 2.93 32.69 3.86
C ARG A 31 1.83 33.60 4.42
N GLU A 32 0.84 33.91 3.60
CA GLU A 32 -0.32 34.75 3.96
C GLU A 32 -1.20 34.04 4.99
N LEU A 33 -1.47 32.73 4.80
CA LEU A 33 -2.27 31.93 5.73
C LEU A 33 -1.64 31.87 7.13
N PHE A 34 -0.32 31.66 7.21
CA PHE A 34 0.40 31.65 8.50
C PHE A 34 0.55 33.05 9.10
N ALA A 35 0.64 34.10 8.29
CA ALA A 35 0.69 35.46 8.78
C ALA A 35 -0.67 35.92 9.34
N ALA A 36 -1.78 35.50 8.73
CA ALA A 36 -3.14 35.77 9.18
C ALA A 36 -3.53 35.00 10.46
N ASP A 37 -3.00 33.79 10.60
CA ASP A 37 -3.25 32.94 11.78
C ASP A 37 -1.94 32.39 12.36
N PRO A 38 -1.34 33.07 13.35
CA PRO A 38 -0.15 32.59 14.06
C PRO A 38 -0.36 31.27 14.81
N GLY A 39 -1.61 30.90 15.12
CA GLY A 39 -1.98 29.65 15.77
C GLY A 39 -2.10 28.46 14.81
N ARG A 40 -2.04 28.69 13.50
CA ARG A 40 -2.30 27.69 12.45
C ARG A 40 -1.50 26.39 12.62
N GLY A 41 -0.21 26.50 12.97
CA GLY A 41 0.64 25.33 13.17
C GLY A 41 0.16 24.39 14.29
N ALA A 42 -0.46 24.94 15.33
CA ALA A 42 -1.04 24.13 16.42
C ALA A 42 -2.51 23.77 16.16
N GLY A 43 -3.26 24.62 15.44
CA GLY A 43 -4.69 24.44 15.17
C GLY A 43 -4.99 23.42 14.09
N TYR A 44 -4.09 23.26 13.11
CA TYR A 44 -4.28 22.33 11.99
C TYR A 44 -3.49 21.03 12.22
N THR A 45 -3.76 20.39 13.36
CA THR A 45 -3.19 19.08 13.73
C THR A 45 -4.29 18.16 14.27
N LEU A 46 -4.15 16.87 14.00
CA LEU A 46 -5.02 15.83 14.53
C LEU A 46 -4.19 14.65 15.04
N GLN A 47 -4.82 13.81 15.86
CA GLN A 47 -4.20 12.61 16.42
C GLN A 47 -5.07 11.38 16.12
N VAL A 48 -4.43 10.27 15.70
CA VAL A 48 -5.05 8.96 15.66
C VAL A 48 -4.08 7.92 16.18
N GLY A 49 -4.44 7.24 17.26
CA GLY A 49 -3.51 6.34 17.95
C GLY A 49 -2.19 7.05 18.29
N ASP A 50 -1.08 6.50 17.80
CA ASP A 50 0.27 7.05 17.99
C ASP A 50 0.68 8.07 16.91
N LEU A 51 -0.18 8.30 15.89
CA LEU A 51 0.13 9.16 14.76
C LEU A 51 -0.32 10.59 15.02
N HIS A 52 0.63 11.52 15.10
CA HIS A 52 0.39 12.95 15.05
C HIS A 52 0.41 13.41 13.60
N VAL A 53 -0.67 14.05 13.15
CA VAL A 53 -0.86 14.48 11.76
C VAL A 53 -0.99 16.00 11.71
N ASP A 54 0.03 16.66 11.18
CA ASP A 54 0.04 18.10 10.90
C ASP A 54 -0.32 18.35 9.43
N TYR A 55 -1.42 19.03 9.20
CA TYR A 55 -1.88 19.48 7.89
C TYR A 55 -1.90 21.01 7.76
N SER A 56 -1.21 21.70 8.64
CA SER A 56 -1.13 23.18 8.65
C SER A 56 -0.55 23.77 7.36
N LYS A 57 0.32 23.00 6.67
CA LYS A 57 0.98 23.40 5.43
C LYS A 57 0.17 22.99 4.17
N HIS A 58 -1.16 22.97 4.29
CA HIS A 58 -2.06 22.82 3.14
C HIS A 58 -2.70 24.15 2.76
N LEU A 59 -3.00 24.32 1.45
CA LEU A 59 -3.72 25.48 0.90
C LEU A 59 -5.22 25.33 1.19
N VAL A 60 -5.59 25.35 2.46
CA VAL A 60 -6.96 25.21 2.96
C VAL A 60 -7.24 26.21 4.08
N THR A 61 -8.50 26.57 4.20
CA THR A 61 -9.06 27.37 5.30
C THR A 61 -10.12 26.56 6.02
N ASP A 62 -10.66 27.06 7.14
CA ASP A 62 -11.80 26.42 7.83
C ASP A 62 -13.00 26.27 6.88
N GLU A 63 -13.21 27.25 6.00
CA GLU A 63 -14.27 27.20 4.98
C GLU A 63 -14.01 26.07 3.97
N THR A 64 -12.77 25.89 3.52
CA THR A 64 -12.41 24.77 2.64
C THR A 64 -12.76 23.43 3.31
N LEU A 65 -12.36 23.26 4.56
CA LEU A 65 -12.61 22.03 5.34
C LEU A 65 -14.12 21.81 5.58
N ARG A 66 -14.87 22.86 5.81
CA ARG A 66 -16.33 22.80 5.95
C ARG A 66 -16.99 22.29 4.66
N LEU A 67 -16.65 22.90 3.52
CA LEU A 67 -17.19 22.54 2.20
C LEU A 67 -16.82 21.09 1.81
N LEU A 68 -15.58 20.67 2.09
CA LEU A 68 -15.15 19.30 1.84
C LEU A 68 -15.93 18.28 2.69
N ARG A 69 -16.21 18.59 3.95
CA ARG A 69 -17.05 17.73 4.79
C ARG A 69 -18.51 17.69 4.30
N GLU A 70 -19.05 18.80 3.81
CA GLU A 70 -20.36 18.83 3.19
C GLU A 70 -20.43 17.95 1.94
N LEU A 71 -19.38 17.97 1.10
CA LEU A 71 -19.28 17.06 -0.04
C LEU A 71 -19.27 15.59 0.41
N ALA A 72 -18.47 15.24 1.44
CA ALA A 72 -18.44 13.88 1.97
C ALA A 72 -19.82 13.43 2.51
N ALA A 73 -20.53 14.34 3.21
CA ALA A 73 -21.88 14.07 3.70
C ALA A 73 -22.89 13.88 2.55
N ALA A 74 -22.85 14.74 1.54
CA ALA A 74 -23.71 14.62 0.35
C ALA A 74 -23.42 13.34 -0.47
N ARG A 75 -22.19 12.85 -0.41
CA ARG A 75 -21.79 11.55 -1.04
C ARG A 75 -22.01 10.35 -0.13
N ASP A 76 -22.50 10.57 1.10
CA ASP A 76 -22.80 9.53 2.09
C ASP A 76 -21.60 8.61 2.40
N VAL A 77 -20.42 9.21 2.55
CA VAL A 77 -19.20 8.49 2.89
C VAL A 77 -19.36 7.69 4.18
N SER A 78 -20.07 8.26 5.18
CA SER A 78 -20.34 7.57 6.45
C SER A 78 -21.28 6.37 6.28
N GLY A 79 -22.32 6.48 5.47
CA GLY A 79 -23.23 5.36 5.20
C GLY A 79 -22.53 4.21 4.49
N LEU A 80 -21.66 4.50 3.50
CA LEU A 80 -20.89 3.49 2.81
C LEU A 80 -19.82 2.86 3.73
N ARG A 81 -19.17 3.67 4.59
CA ARG A 81 -18.27 3.17 5.65
C ARG A 81 -19.00 2.18 6.57
N ASP A 82 -20.14 2.59 7.09
CA ASP A 82 -20.90 1.76 8.01
C ASP A 82 -21.41 0.48 7.33
N ALA A 83 -21.76 0.53 6.04
CA ALA A 83 -22.09 -0.64 5.23
C ALA A 83 -20.88 -1.60 5.10
N MET A 84 -19.67 -1.06 4.88
CA MET A 84 -18.43 -1.86 4.87
C MET A 84 -18.24 -2.60 6.20
N PHE A 85 -18.30 -1.89 7.32
CA PHE A 85 -18.11 -2.49 8.64
C PHE A 85 -19.20 -3.50 9.03
N ARG A 86 -20.41 -3.40 8.47
CA ARG A 86 -21.48 -4.39 8.65
C ARG A 86 -21.38 -5.60 7.73
N GLY A 87 -20.42 -5.67 6.83
CA GLY A 87 -20.26 -6.78 5.89
C GLY A 87 -21.19 -6.73 4.68
N GLU A 88 -21.76 -5.57 4.37
CA GLU A 88 -22.55 -5.40 3.15
C GLU A 88 -21.68 -5.50 1.89
N LYS A 89 -22.27 -5.99 0.78
CA LYS A 89 -21.54 -6.24 -0.47
C LYS A 89 -21.29 -4.95 -1.25
N ILE A 90 -20.40 -4.11 -0.72
CA ILE A 90 -20.08 -2.81 -1.32
C ILE A 90 -19.16 -2.88 -2.55
N ASN A 91 -18.45 -3.98 -2.78
CA ASN A 91 -17.84 -4.28 -4.07
C ASN A 91 -18.96 -4.76 -5.02
N VAL A 92 -19.50 -3.83 -5.79
CA VAL A 92 -20.72 -4.06 -6.58
C VAL A 92 -20.46 -4.88 -7.84
N THR A 93 -19.27 -4.79 -8.41
CA THR A 93 -18.90 -5.47 -9.67
C THR A 93 -18.65 -6.97 -9.45
N GLU A 94 -18.07 -7.36 -8.32
CA GLU A 94 -17.83 -8.75 -7.93
C GLU A 94 -18.90 -9.29 -6.97
N LYS A 95 -19.83 -8.45 -6.46
CA LYS A 95 -20.89 -8.78 -5.50
C LYS A 95 -20.34 -9.37 -4.20
N ARG A 96 -19.27 -8.78 -3.68
CA ARG A 96 -18.58 -9.23 -2.46
C ARG A 96 -18.64 -8.18 -1.36
N ALA A 97 -18.61 -8.65 -0.12
CA ALA A 97 -18.28 -7.81 1.02
C ALA A 97 -16.82 -7.33 0.93
N VAL A 98 -16.50 -6.27 1.65
CA VAL A 98 -15.16 -5.71 1.77
C VAL A 98 -14.84 -5.63 3.26
N LEU A 99 -14.12 -6.63 3.77
CA LEU A 99 -13.98 -6.86 5.21
C LEU A 99 -12.54 -7.11 5.67
N HIS A 100 -11.56 -6.43 5.04
CA HIS A 100 -10.21 -6.41 5.60
C HIS A 100 -10.22 -5.94 7.07
N THR A 101 -11.17 -5.10 7.49
CA THR A 101 -11.35 -4.69 8.89
C THR A 101 -11.73 -5.83 9.84
N ALA A 102 -12.36 -6.90 9.36
CA ALA A 102 -12.66 -8.07 10.19
C ALA A 102 -11.43 -8.93 10.52
N LEU A 103 -10.35 -8.82 9.74
CA LEU A 103 -9.09 -9.54 9.98
C LEU A 103 -8.41 -9.14 11.30
N ARG A 104 -8.69 -7.93 11.77
CA ARG A 104 -8.11 -7.30 12.96
C ARG A 104 -9.15 -6.93 14.02
N ALA A 105 -10.38 -7.40 13.86
CA ALA A 105 -11.44 -7.22 14.84
C ALA A 105 -11.17 -8.02 16.12
N PRO A 106 -11.57 -7.52 17.32
CA PRO A 106 -11.47 -8.27 18.57
C PRO A 106 -12.21 -9.61 18.51
N ARG A 107 -11.77 -10.59 19.33
CA ARG A 107 -12.34 -11.95 19.30
C ARG A 107 -13.82 -12.03 19.62
N ASP A 108 -14.34 -11.09 20.39
CA ASP A 108 -15.75 -10.99 20.80
C ASP A 108 -16.59 -10.12 19.85
N ALA A 109 -15.97 -9.55 18.81
CA ALA A 109 -16.71 -8.80 17.80
C ALA A 109 -17.60 -9.72 16.95
N VAL A 110 -18.71 -9.14 16.47
CA VAL A 110 -19.64 -9.81 15.56
C VAL A 110 -19.66 -9.04 14.25
N VAL A 111 -19.16 -9.68 13.19
CA VAL A 111 -19.21 -9.15 11.81
C VAL A 111 -19.81 -10.24 10.93
N GLU A 112 -20.93 -9.95 10.29
CA GLU A 112 -21.68 -10.94 9.54
C GLU A 112 -21.50 -10.79 8.04
N VAL A 113 -21.28 -11.92 7.35
CA VAL A 113 -21.33 -12.04 5.89
C VAL A 113 -22.30 -13.17 5.57
N ASP A 114 -23.32 -12.86 4.78
CA ASP A 114 -24.37 -13.84 4.39
C ASP A 114 -25.01 -14.58 5.60
N GLY A 115 -25.08 -13.90 6.77
CA GLY A 115 -25.68 -14.43 8.00
C GLY A 115 -24.73 -15.25 8.89
N GLU A 116 -23.44 -15.33 8.55
CA GLU A 116 -22.43 -16.00 9.36
C GLU A 116 -21.46 -14.99 9.99
N ASN A 117 -21.19 -15.11 11.27
CA ASN A 117 -20.14 -14.32 11.94
C ASN A 117 -18.75 -14.83 11.50
N VAL A 118 -17.98 -14.01 10.78
CA VAL A 118 -16.68 -14.38 10.22
C VAL A 118 -15.53 -14.27 11.23
N VAL A 119 -15.70 -13.55 12.34
CA VAL A 119 -14.61 -13.26 13.30
C VAL A 119 -14.04 -14.55 13.95
N PRO A 120 -14.85 -15.55 14.37
CA PRO A 120 -14.31 -16.79 14.92
C PRO A 120 -13.42 -17.56 13.93
N GLN A 121 -13.76 -17.55 12.64
CA GLN A 121 -12.95 -18.19 11.59
C GLN A 121 -11.61 -17.46 11.39
N VAL A 122 -11.62 -16.12 11.40
CA VAL A 122 -10.40 -15.30 11.32
C VAL A 122 -9.45 -15.66 12.46
N HIS A 123 -9.93 -15.68 13.68
CA HIS A 123 -9.09 -16.01 14.84
C HIS A 123 -8.62 -17.47 14.84
N ALA A 124 -9.40 -18.40 14.33
CA ALA A 124 -8.95 -19.79 14.16
C ALA A 124 -7.76 -19.90 13.19
N VAL A 125 -7.79 -19.15 12.08
CA VAL A 125 -6.65 -19.09 11.14
C VAL A 125 -5.44 -18.40 11.77
N LEU A 126 -5.63 -17.28 12.49
CA LEU A 126 -4.55 -16.58 13.20
C LEU A 126 -3.89 -17.49 14.27
N ASP A 127 -4.67 -18.28 15.00
CA ASP A 127 -4.15 -19.22 15.98
C ASP A 127 -3.37 -20.37 15.30
N LYS A 128 -3.86 -20.88 14.16
CA LYS A 128 -3.13 -21.87 13.35
C LYS A 128 -1.81 -21.31 12.82
N MET A 129 -1.82 -20.07 12.33
CA MET A 129 -0.59 -19.38 11.91
C MET A 129 0.40 -19.21 13.05
N ALA A 130 -0.07 -18.80 14.23
CA ALA A 130 0.77 -18.62 15.41
C ALA A 130 1.44 -19.93 15.83
N ALA A 131 0.66 -21.01 15.94
CA ALA A 131 1.20 -22.33 16.27
C ALA A 131 2.24 -22.82 15.25
N PHE A 132 2.01 -22.58 13.96
CA PHE A 132 2.97 -22.93 12.91
C PHE A 132 4.23 -22.06 12.99
N ALA A 133 4.07 -20.74 13.14
CA ALA A 133 5.19 -19.81 13.27
C ALA A 133 6.10 -20.17 14.46
N ASP A 134 5.51 -20.49 15.61
CA ASP A 134 6.27 -20.91 16.80
C ASP A 134 7.04 -22.21 16.57
N ARG A 135 6.48 -23.19 15.87
CA ARG A 135 7.18 -24.44 15.51
C ARG A 135 8.36 -24.20 14.57
N VAL A 136 8.23 -23.28 13.61
CA VAL A 136 9.34 -22.90 12.71
C VAL A 136 10.42 -22.16 13.51
N ARG A 137 10.04 -21.19 14.33
CA ARG A 137 10.94 -20.35 15.12
C ARG A 137 11.70 -21.14 16.17
N SER A 138 11.04 -22.08 16.86
CA SER A 138 11.69 -22.97 17.86
C SER A 138 12.59 -24.03 17.21
N GLY A 139 12.39 -24.33 15.92
CA GLY A 139 13.05 -25.44 15.22
C GLY A 139 12.37 -26.79 15.43
N GLU A 140 11.17 -26.84 16.01
CA GLU A 140 10.34 -28.04 16.08
C GLU A 140 9.87 -28.46 14.67
N TRP A 141 9.55 -27.49 13.79
CA TRP A 141 9.32 -27.78 12.39
C TRP A 141 10.65 -27.96 11.67
N THR A 142 10.87 -29.17 11.17
CA THR A 142 12.10 -29.53 10.45
C THR A 142 11.81 -29.86 8.99
N GLY A 143 12.81 -29.67 8.14
CA GLY A 143 12.79 -30.16 6.75
C GLY A 143 12.78 -31.69 6.66
N HIS A 144 12.67 -32.22 5.44
CA HIS A 144 12.62 -33.64 5.13
C HIS A 144 13.81 -34.44 5.72
N THR A 145 14.98 -33.83 5.77
CA THR A 145 16.21 -34.44 6.32
C THR A 145 16.32 -34.36 7.84
N GLY A 146 15.34 -33.78 8.54
CA GLY A 146 15.39 -33.49 9.96
C GLY A 146 16.17 -32.23 10.36
N LYS A 147 16.73 -31.48 9.40
CA LYS A 147 17.37 -30.21 9.68
C LYS A 147 16.35 -29.11 10.03
N ARG A 148 16.73 -28.23 10.95
CA ARG A 148 15.96 -27.02 11.29
C ARG A 148 15.81 -26.13 10.06
N ILE A 149 14.63 -25.55 9.86
CA ILE A 149 14.42 -24.49 8.86
C ILE A 149 15.12 -23.21 9.32
N LYS A 150 15.90 -22.62 8.42
CA LYS A 150 16.59 -21.33 8.59
C LYS A 150 16.20 -20.31 7.53
N ASN A 151 15.69 -20.79 6.39
CA ASN A 151 15.33 -19.96 5.25
C ASN A 151 13.83 -20.10 4.99
N VAL A 152 13.16 -18.98 4.83
CA VAL A 152 11.74 -18.91 4.44
C VAL A 152 11.65 -18.07 3.17
N VAL A 153 11.12 -18.65 2.12
CA VAL A 153 10.95 -17.99 0.82
C VAL A 153 9.45 -17.84 0.54
N ASN A 154 8.97 -16.60 0.55
CA ASN A 154 7.59 -16.28 0.19
C ASN A 154 7.49 -16.15 -1.33
N VAL A 155 6.65 -16.96 -1.96
CA VAL A 155 6.40 -16.94 -3.41
C VAL A 155 4.99 -16.45 -3.64
N GLY A 156 4.84 -15.22 -4.16
CA GLY A 156 3.55 -14.58 -4.40
C GLY A 156 3.74 -13.34 -5.26
N ILE A 157 2.68 -12.79 -5.82
CA ILE A 157 2.73 -11.58 -6.66
C ILE A 157 1.63 -10.59 -6.25
N GLY A 158 1.84 -9.30 -6.52
CA GLY A 158 0.89 -8.25 -6.16
C GLY A 158 0.65 -8.19 -4.66
N GLY A 159 -0.60 -8.29 -4.19
CA GLY A 159 -0.92 -8.24 -2.76
C GLY A 159 -0.34 -9.39 -1.94
N SER A 160 0.00 -10.52 -2.56
CA SER A 160 0.67 -11.65 -1.90
C SER A 160 2.19 -11.46 -1.75
N ASP A 161 2.76 -10.37 -2.28
CA ASP A 161 4.17 -10.00 -2.17
C ASP A 161 4.36 -8.62 -1.54
N LEU A 162 3.76 -7.57 -2.11
CA LEU A 162 4.04 -6.17 -1.76
C LEU A 162 3.77 -5.87 -0.28
N GLY A 163 2.64 -6.33 0.26
CA GLY A 163 2.30 -6.15 1.67
C GLY A 163 3.28 -6.87 2.61
N PRO A 164 3.45 -8.20 2.49
CA PRO A 164 4.42 -8.94 3.28
C PRO A 164 5.85 -8.43 3.19
N ALA A 165 6.34 -8.12 1.98
CA ALA A 165 7.70 -7.61 1.76
C ALA A 165 7.89 -6.20 2.36
N MET A 166 6.89 -5.34 2.26
CA MET A 166 6.90 -4.01 2.88
C MET A 166 6.93 -4.12 4.40
N ALA A 167 6.01 -4.91 4.99
CA ALA A 167 5.92 -5.05 6.43
C ALA A 167 7.15 -5.76 7.03
N TYR A 168 7.74 -6.73 6.32
CA TYR A 168 9.01 -7.34 6.72
C TYR A 168 10.14 -6.31 6.77
N GLU A 169 10.28 -5.45 5.75
CA GLU A 169 11.31 -4.41 5.76
C GLU A 169 11.03 -3.37 6.85
N ALA A 170 9.78 -2.95 7.01
CA ALA A 170 9.38 -1.99 8.06
C ALA A 170 9.69 -2.52 9.48
N LEU A 171 9.48 -3.79 9.72
CA LEU A 171 9.65 -4.44 11.01
C LEU A 171 10.95 -5.25 11.14
N ARG A 172 11.92 -5.01 10.28
CA ARG A 172 13.18 -5.75 10.22
C ARG A 172 13.96 -5.72 11.53
N ALA A 173 13.87 -4.65 12.31
CA ALA A 173 14.48 -4.55 13.63
C ALA A 173 13.90 -5.55 14.65
N TYR A 174 12.67 -5.98 14.45
CA TYR A 174 11.93 -6.89 15.33
C TYR A 174 12.01 -8.35 14.90
N THR A 175 12.68 -8.66 13.80
CA THR A 175 12.75 -10.03 13.26
C THR A 175 13.70 -10.93 14.03
N ASP A 176 13.42 -12.22 14.03
CA ASP A 176 14.36 -13.25 14.45
C ASP A 176 15.51 -13.37 13.44
N ARG A 177 16.69 -12.92 13.84
CA ARG A 177 17.88 -12.87 12.97
C ARG A 177 18.50 -14.26 12.69
N SER A 178 18.01 -15.32 13.33
CA SER A 178 18.39 -16.69 12.99
C SER A 178 17.66 -17.23 11.77
N LEU A 179 16.62 -16.51 11.29
CA LEU A 179 15.83 -16.82 10.09
C LEU A 179 16.15 -15.82 8.97
N THR A 180 16.35 -16.35 7.78
CA THR A 180 16.48 -15.55 6.55
C THR A 180 15.16 -15.58 5.79
N LEU A 181 14.54 -14.42 5.57
CA LEU A 181 13.35 -14.31 4.73
C LEU A 181 13.70 -13.73 3.37
N ARG A 182 13.12 -14.33 2.32
CA ARG A 182 13.21 -13.84 0.94
C ARG A 182 11.85 -13.85 0.28
N PHE A 183 11.69 -13.00 -0.72
CA PHE A 183 10.45 -12.83 -1.47
C PHE A 183 10.74 -13.05 -2.95
N VAL A 184 9.89 -13.82 -3.61
CA VAL A 184 9.94 -14.11 -5.05
C VAL A 184 8.59 -13.79 -5.64
N SER A 185 8.55 -12.84 -6.56
CA SER A 185 7.30 -12.35 -7.15
C SER A 185 7.30 -12.36 -8.68
N ASN A 186 8.44 -12.04 -9.31
CA ASN A 186 8.52 -11.94 -10.74
C ASN A 186 8.66 -13.33 -11.40
N VAL A 187 8.03 -13.50 -12.57
CA VAL A 187 8.19 -14.71 -13.40
C VAL A 187 9.56 -14.74 -14.13
N ASP A 188 10.33 -13.65 -14.10
CA ASP A 188 11.71 -13.68 -14.52
C ASP A 188 12.50 -14.68 -13.64
N GLY A 189 13.05 -15.71 -14.27
CA GLY A 189 13.79 -16.76 -13.57
C GLY A 189 14.98 -16.27 -12.75
N ALA A 190 15.48 -15.06 -13.00
CA ALA A 190 16.51 -14.42 -12.20
C ALA A 190 16.04 -14.16 -10.76
N ASP A 191 14.76 -13.84 -10.55
CA ASP A 191 14.21 -13.56 -9.22
C ASP A 191 14.31 -14.79 -8.29
N LEU A 192 13.82 -15.95 -8.74
CA LEU A 192 13.96 -17.19 -7.99
C LEU A 192 15.43 -17.63 -7.86
N HIS A 193 16.20 -17.52 -8.94
CA HIS A 193 17.62 -17.91 -8.95
C HIS A 193 18.41 -17.14 -7.89
N GLU A 194 18.33 -15.82 -7.89
CA GLU A 194 19.05 -14.97 -6.91
C GLU A 194 18.51 -15.20 -5.48
N ALA A 195 17.22 -15.48 -5.34
CA ALA A 195 16.63 -15.77 -4.04
C ALA A 195 17.07 -17.12 -3.44
N THR A 196 17.51 -18.08 -4.26
CA THR A 196 17.80 -19.46 -3.78
C THR A 196 19.26 -19.90 -3.92
N ARG A 197 20.12 -19.17 -4.69
CA ARG A 197 21.46 -19.61 -5.10
C ARG A 197 22.43 -19.96 -3.95
N ASP A 198 22.26 -19.34 -2.80
CA ASP A 198 23.10 -19.51 -1.59
C ASP A 198 22.37 -20.23 -0.45
N LEU A 199 21.15 -20.74 -0.68
CA LEU A 199 20.37 -21.44 0.32
C LEU A 199 20.65 -22.95 0.30
N ASP A 200 20.60 -23.58 1.49
CA ASP A 200 20.56 -25.03 1.63
C ASP A 200 19.11 -25.52 1.45
N PRO A 201 18.80 -26.34 0.44
CA PRO A 201 17.47 -26.90 0.26
C PRO A 201 16.93 -27.63 1.52
N ALA A 202 17.80 -28.26 2.29
CA ALA A 202 17.42 -29.01 3.49
C ALA A 202 16.97 -28.10 4.66
N GLU A 203 17.27 -26.80 4.60
CA GLU A 203 16.95 -25.82 5.63
C GLU A 203 15.96 -24.73 5.11
N THR A 204 15.33 -24.95 3.94
CA THR A 204 14.48 -23.96 3.26
C THR A 204 13.01 -24.37 3.29
N LEU A 205 12.14 -23.45 3.69
CA LEU A 205 10.67 -23.52 3.64
C LEU A 205 10.16 -22.54 2.58
N PHE A 206 9.28 -22.99 1.70
CA PHE A 206 8.56 -22.16 0.73
C PHE A 206 7.12 -21.92 1.17
N ILE A 207 6.68 -20.65 1.13
CA ILE A 207 5.29 -20.24 1.36
C ILE A 207 4.71 -19.83 0.02
N ILE A 208 3.75 -20.60 -0.51
CA ILE A 208 3.12 -20.34 -1.80
C ILE A 208 1.84 -19.54 -1.57
N ALA A 209 1.88 -18.25 -1.85
CA ALA A 209 0.80 -17.30 -1.61
C ALA A 209 0.02 -17.00 -2.89
N SER A 210 -1.14 -17.67 -3.07
CA SER A 210 -2.01 -17.46 -4.22
C SER A 210 -3.45 -17.78 -3.86
N LYS A 211 -4.34 -16.78 -3.89
CA LYS A 211 -5.75 -16.90 -3.48
C LYS A 211 -6.45 -18.08 -4.19
N THR A 212 -6.34 -18.16 -5.49
CA THR A 212 -6.98 -19.22 -6.31
C THR A 212 -6.07 -20.41 -6.60
N PHE A 213 -4.79 -20.32 -6.24
CA PHE A 213 -3.74 -21.26 -6.60
C PHE A 213 -3.62 -21.53 -8.12
N THR A 214 -3.89 -20.48 -8.92
CA THR A 214 -3.89 -20.53 -10.40
C THR A 214 -3.14 -19.35 -11.03
N THR A 215 -2.60 -18.41 -10.23
CA THR A 215 -1.83 -17.28 -10.73
C THR A 215 -0.56 -17.80 -11.41
N ILE A 216 -0.44 -17.54 -12.72
CA ILE A 216 0.57 -18.19 -13.54
C ILE A 216 2.00 -17.93 -13.08
N GLU A 217 2.31 -16.69 -12.69
CA GLU A 217 3.61 -16.29 -12.18
C GLU A 217 3.97 -17.05 -10.89
N THR A 218 3.03 -17.09 -9.95
CA THR A 218 3.22 -17.78 -8.67
C THR A 218 3.39 -19.28 -8.86
N ILE A 219 2.55 -19.93 -9.70
CA ILE A 219 2.62 -21.38 -9.91
C ILE A 219 3.87 -21.77 -10.71
N THR A 220 4.32 -20.93 -11.65
CA THR A 220 5.57 -21.14 -12.38
C THR A 220 6.76 -21.10 -11.42
N ASN A 221 6.85 -20.05 -10.59
CA ASN A 221 7.91 -19.92 -9.60
C ASN A 221 7.86 -21.03 -8.54
N ALA A 222 6.66 -21.40 -8.06
CA ALA A 222 6.48 -22.50 -7.11
C ALA A 222 6.93 -23.85 -7.69
N THR A 223 6.63 -24.10 -8.97
CA THR A 223 7.06 -25.33 -9.67
C THR A 223 8.59 -25.36 -9.80
N SER A 224 9.20 -24.25 -10.18
CA SER A 224 10.66 -24.12 -10.27
C SER A 224 11.32 -24.28 -8.90
N ALA A 225 10.76 -23.69 -7.84
CA ALA A 225 11.22 -23.83 -6.46
C ALA A 225 11.14 -25.30 -5.99
N ARG A 226 10.04 -26.00 -6.31
CA ARG A 226 9.88 -27.42 -6.02
C ARG A 226 10.94 -28.27 -6.71
N ASN A 227 11.21 -28.02 -7.98
CA ASN A 227 12.23 -28.74 -8.74
C ASN A 227 13.63 -28.47 -8.17
N TRP A 228 13.94 -27.22 -7.79
CA TRP A 228 15.18 -26.84 -7.11
C TRP A 228 15.33 -27.61 -5.80
N LEU A 229 14.30 -27.66 -4.97
CA LEU A 229 14.30 -28.36 -3.69
C LEU A 229 14.53 -29.87 -3.88
N LEU A 230 13.71 -30.53 -4.70
CA LEU A 230 13.78 -31.99 -4.89
C LEU A 230 15.11 -32.43 -5.49
N THR A 231 15.65 -31.64 -6.43
CA THR A 231 16.98 -31.89 -7.02
C THR A 231 18.08 -31.75 -5.97
N GLY A 232 18.03 -30.69 -5.16
CA GLY A 232 19.04 -30.43 -4.12
C GLY A 232 19.02 -31.47 -3.00
N LEU A 233 17.84 -31.94 -2.59
CA LEU A 233 17.66 -32.98 -1.58
C LEU A 233 17.92 -34.39 -2.13
N LYS A 234 17.86 -34.58 -3.45
CA LYS A 234 17.81 -35.90 -4.10
C LYS A 234 16.64 -36.75 -3.56
N ALA A 235 15.48 -36.12 -3.33
CA ALA A 235 14.29 -36.71 -2.73
C ALA A 235 13.12 -36.73 -3.72
N GLY A 236 12.09 -37.52 -3.42
CA GLY A 236 10.82 -37.55 -4.13
C GLY A 236 9.82 -36.53 -3.63
N GLN A 237 8.55 -36.65 -4.11
CA GLN A 237 7.46 -35.72 -3.77
C GLN A 237 7.13 -35.67 -2.27
N GLU A 238 7.48 -36.69 -1.50
CA GLU A 238 7.27 -36.77 -0.05
C GLU A 238 7.99 -35.62 0.70
N ALA A 239 9.06 -35.07 0.13
CA ALA A 239 9.77 -33.93 0.72
C ALA A 239 8.93 -32.64 0.69
N VAL A 240 7.99 -32.50 -0.24
CA VAL A 240 7.15 -31.29 -0.40
C VAL A 240 6.37 -31.00 0.88
N ALA A 241 5.82 -32.02 1.55
CA ALA A 241 5.03 -31.87 2.77
C ALA A 241 5.79 -31.22 3.95
N ARG A 242 7.12 -31.22 3.91
CA ARG A 242 7.97 -30.61 4.95
C ARG A 242 8.57 -29.27 4.57
N HIS A 243 8.52 -28.91 3.30
CA HIS A 243 9.20 -27.74 2.75
C HIS A 243 8.27 -26.75 2.05
N PHE A 244 6.97 -27.08 1.91
CA PHE A 244 6.00 -26.20 1.28
C PHE A 244 4.75 -26.04 2.14
N VAL A 245 4.28 -24.83 2.26
CA VAL A 245 2.97 -24.47 2.80
C VAL A 245 2.23 -23.57 1.82
N ALA A 246 0.91 -23.55 1.88
CA ALA A 246 0.09 -22.77 0.95
C ALA A 246 -0.80 -21.76 1.69
N LEU A 247 -0.92 -20.55 1.11
CA LEU A 247 -1.87 -19.54 1.51
C LEU A 247 -2.89 -19.40 0.37
N SER A 248 -4.07 -20.00 0.55
CA SER A 248 -5.02 -20.15 -0.56
C SER A 248 -6.45 -20.39 -0.07
N THR A 249 -7.41 -20.25 -0.98
CA THR A 249 -8.80 -20.67 -0.81
C THR A 249 -9.11 -21.98 -1.54
N ASN A 250 -8.13 -22.58 -2.23
CA ASN A 250 -8.33 -23.72 -3.16
C ASN A 250 -7.57 -24.97 -2.71
N ALA A 251 -8.13 -25.71 -1.76
CA ALA A 251 -7.53 -26.93 -1.23
C ALA A 251 -7.27 -28.01 -2.32
N GLY A 252 -8.13 -28.12 -3.31
CA GLY A 252 -7.96 -29.10 -4.41
C GLY A 252 -6.67 -28.86 -5.21
N LYS A 253 -6.40 -27.62 -5.61
CA LYS A 253 -5.18 -27.25 -6.34
C LYS A 253 -3.93 -27.33 -5.47
N VAL A 254 -4.03 -27.01 -4.18
CA VAL A 254 -2.94 -27.16 -3.21
C VAL A 254 -2.53 -28.63 -3.09
N THR A 255 -3.50 -29.53 -2.95
CA THR A 255 -3.26 -30.98 -2.90
C THR A 255 -2.69 -31.53 -4.22
N GLU A 256 -3.20 -31.08 -5.37
CA GLU A 256 -2.67 -31.45 -6.69
C GLU A 256 -1.19 -31.05 -6.87
N PHE A 257 -0.78 -29.95 -6.27
CA PHE A 257 0.63 -29.50 -6.26
C PHE A 257 1.53 -30.41 -5.40
N GLY A 258 0.96 -31.13 -4.43
CA GLY A 258 1.66 -32.01 -3.49
C GLY A 258 1.86 -31.41 -2.09
N ILE A 259 1.23 -30.28 -1.79
CA ILE A 259 1.23 -29.69 -0.44
C ILE A 259 0.15 -30.40 0.39
N ASP A 260 0.52 -30.79 1.63
CA ASP A 260 -0.42 -31.36 2.59
C ASP A 260 -1.50 -30.31 2.94
N PRO A 261 -2.79 -30.63 2.83
CA PRO A 261 -3.87 -29.70 3.20
C PRO A 261 -3.78 -29.17 4.63
N ASP A 262 -3.20 -29.91 5.57
CA ASP A 262 -2.97 -29.46 6.94
C ASP A 262 -1.97 -28.28 7.00
N ASN A 263 -1.13 -28.12 5.98
CA ASN A 263 -0.18 -27.06 5.80
C ASN A 263 -0.74 -25.90 4.91
N MET A 264 -2.04 -25.87 4.71
CA MET A 264 -2.73 -24.77 4.03
C MET A 264 -3.34 -23.82 5.04
N PHE A 265 -3.21 -22.52 4.80
CA PHE A 265 -3.80 -21.44 5.60
C PHE A 265 -4.78 -20.70 4.72
N GLU A 266 -6.03 -20.64 5.17
CA GLU A 266 -7.13 -20.08 4.42
C GLU A 266 -7.28 -18.58 4.69
N PHE A 267 -7.89 -17.88 3.72
CA PHE A 267 -8.45 -16.55 3.87
C PHE A 267 -9.68 -16.46 2.95
N TRP A 268 -10.34 -15.30 2.88
CA TRP A 268 -11.70 -15.26 2.35
C TRP A 268 -11.79 -14.41 1.07
N ASP A 269 -12.86 -14.57 0.32
CA ASP A 269 -13.12 -13.83 -0.92
C ASP A 269 -13.41 -12.34 -0.67
N TRP A 270 -13.90 -11.99 0.52
CA TRP A 270 -14.09 -10.61 0.98
C TRP A 270 -12.79 -9.89 1.38
N VAL A 271 -11.64 -10.54 1.28
CA VAL A 271 -10.31 -9.91 1.42
C VAL A 271 -9.75 -9.61 0.05
N GLY A 272 -9.60 -8.33 -0.28
CA GLY A 272 -8.88 -7.90 -1.49
C GLY A 272 -7.38 -8.17 -1.38
N GLY A 273 -6.70 -8.48 -2.50
CA GLY A 273 -5.26 -8.83 -2.48
C GLY A 273 -4.38 -7.75 -1.84
N ARG A 274 -4.57 -6.48 -2.21
CA ARG A 274 -3.81 -5.34 -1.67
C ARG A 274 -4.15 -4.94 -0.23
N TYR A 275 -5.17 -5.59 0.36
CA TYR A 275 -5.65 -5.42 1.75
C TYR A 275 -5.44 -6.70 2.58
N SER A 276 -4.50 -7.58 2.21
CA SER A 276 -4.51 -8.95 2.72
C SER A 276 -3.33 -9.34 3.62
N TYR A 277 -2.30 -8.51 3.78
CA TYR A 277 -1.11 -8.96 4.51
C TYR A 277 -1.33 -9.11 6.03
N ASP A 278 -2.44 -8.61 6.56
CA ASP A 278 -2.96 -8.82 7.91
C ASP A 278 -3.79 -10.12 8.06
N SER A 279 -3.99 -10.88 6.94
CA SER A 279 -4.59 -12.22 6.89
C SER A 279 -3.54 -13.33 6.92
N ALA A 280 -3.92 -14.54 6.48
CA ALA A 280 -2.98 -15.65 6.24
C ALA A 280 -1.81 -15.28 5.33
N ILE A 281 -2.00 -14.31 4.41
CA ILE A 281 -0.93 -13.78 3.54
C ILE A 281 0.26 -13.24 4.33
N GLY A 282 0.05 -12.80 5.57
CA GLY A 282 1.11 -12.36 6.48
C GLY A 282 1.87 -13.47 7.22
N LEU A 283 1.69 -14.74 6.88
CA LEU A 283 2.37 -15.85 7.57
C LEU A 283 3.89 -15.71 7.58
N SER A 284 4.49 -15.31 6.47
CA SER A 284 5.94 -15.05 6.40
C SER A 284 6.39 -13.97 7.38
N LEU A 285 5.61 -12.91 7.52
CA LEU A 285 5.84 -11.84 8.49
C LEU A 285 5.69 -12.37 9.93
N MET A 286 4.62 -13.13 10.22
CA MET A 286 4.41 -13.71 11.56
C MET A 286 5.57 -14.64 11.95
N ILE A 287 6.10 -15.43 11.03
CA ILE A 287 7.31 -16.24 11.27
C ILE A 287 8.50 -15.33 11.59
N ALA A 288 8.65 -14.20 10.90
CA ALA A 288 9.78 -13.30 11.10
C ALA A 288 9.77 -12.60 12.45
N ILE A 289 8.64 -11.98 12.82
CA ILE A 289 8.54 -11.10 14.00
C ILE A 289 7.95 -11.79 15.24
N GLY A 290 7.34 -12.95 15.07
CA GLY A 290 6.64 -13.71 16.11
C GLY A 290 5.16 -13.33 16.22
N PRO A 291 4.33 -14.25 16.77
CA PRO A 291 2.88 -14.07 16.86
C PRO A 291 2.44 -12.85 17.68
N ASP A 292 3.13 -12.55 18.78
CA ASP A 292 2.74 -11.43 19.66
C ASP A 292 2.91 -10.08 18.95
N ARG A 293 4.03 -9.87 18.25
CA ARG A 293 4.25 -8.65 17.48
C ARG A 293 3.34 -8.54 16.25
N PHE A 294 2.95 -9.68 15.67
CA PHE A 294 1.95 -9.69 14.62
C PHE A 294 0.58 -9.26 15.17
N ARG A 295 0.18 -9.69 16.37
CA ARG A 295 -1.03 -9.21 17.03
C ARG A 295 -0.95 -7.73 17.36
N GLU A 296 0.18 -7.25 17.90
CA GLU A 296 0.41 -5.81 18.13
C GLU A 296 0.21 -4.99 16.84
N MET A 297 0.64 -5.51 15.69
CA MET A 297 0.38 -4.88 14.39
C MET A 297 -1.12 -4.84 14.07
N LEU A 298 -1.85 -5.95 14.26
CA LEU A 298 -3.31 -5.99 14.06
C LEU A 298 -4.06 -5.02 14.98
N ASP A 299 -3.63 -4.90 16.24
CA ASP A 299 -4.20 -3.93 17.19
C ASP A 299 -3.98 -2.48 16.72
N GLY A 300 -2.84 -2.21 16.08
CA GLY A 300 -2.56 -0.93 15.46
C GLY A 300 -3.52 -0.61 14.32
N PHE A 301 -3.79 -1.55 13.43
CA PHE A 301 -4.82 -1.42 12.40
C PHE A 301 -6.19 -1.14 13.01
N HIS A 302 -6.59 -1.95 13.98
CA HIS A 302 -7.88 -1.81 14.65
C HIS A 302 -8.06 -0.45 15.33
N THR A 303 -7.01 0.11 15.90
CA THR A 303 -7.03 1.47 16.49
C THR A 303 -7.50 2.52 15.47
N VAL A 304 -7.03 2.44 14.24
CA VAL A 304 -7.42 3.39 13.18
C VAL A 304 -8.80 3.03 12.60
N ASP A 305 -9.16 1.75 12.53
CA ASP A 305 -10.50 1.32 12.14
C ASP A 305 -11.57 1.92 13.07
N GLU A 306 -11.36 1.82 14.38
CA GLU A 306 -12.30 2.37 15.37
C GLU A 306 -12.33 3.91 15.32
N HIS A 307 -11.19 4.56 15.14
CA HIS A 307 -11.14 5.99 14.93
C HIS A 307 -11.93 6.39 13.66
N PHE A 308 -11.70 5.72 12.53
CA PHE A 308 -12.42 6.00 11.29
C PHE A 308 -13.93 5.82 11.44
N ARG A 309 -14.35 4.77 12.15
CA ARG A 309 -15.75 4.42 12.38
C ARG A 309 -16.46 5.40 13.33
N THR A 310 -15.77 5.90 14.38
CA THR A 310 -16.43 6.57 15.52
C THR A 310 -16.10 8.05 15.68
N ALA A 311 -14.96 8.51 15.15
CA ALA A 311 -14.55 9.91 15.34
C ALA A 311 -15.50 10.86 14.58
N PRO A 312 -15.81 12.04 15.17
CA PRO A 312 -16.52 13.11 14.46
C PRO A 312 -15.79 13.53 13.19
N ALA A 313 -16.52 13.99 12.18
CA ALA A 313 -15.94 14.37 10.89
C ALA A 313 -14.81 15.42 10.98
N GLU A 314 -14.86 16.29 11.96
CA GLU A 314 -13.88 17.34 12.23
C GLU A 314 -12.53 16.79 12.72
N SER A 315 -12.54 15.65 13.39
CA SER A 315 -11.36 15.01 13.99
C SER A 315 -11.00 13.66 13.36
N ASN A 316 -11.72 13.23 12.32
CA ASN A 316 -11.51 11.96 11.64
C ASN A 316 -10.34 12.06 10.66
N VAL A 317 -9.18 11.53 11.04
CA VAL A 317 -7.93 11.67 10.29
C VAL A 317 -8.00 11.01 8.91
N PRO A 318 -8.46 9.75 8.74
CA PRO A 318 -8.62 9.15 7.42
C PRO A 318 -9.56 9.93 6.50
N LEU A 319 -10.67 10.45 7.05
CA LEU A 319 -11.60 11.30 6.31
C LEU A 319 -10.89 12.57 5.82
N LEU A 320 -10.17 13.26 6.70
CA LEU A 320 -9.41 14.46 6.36
C LEU A 320 -8.43 14.20 5.21
N LEU A 321 -7.62 13.14 5.30
CA LEU A 321 -6.61 12.85 4.25
C LEU A 321 -7.27 12.49 2.91
N GLY A 322 -8.39 11.77 2.94
CA GLY A 322 -9.17 11.49 1.74
C GLY A 322 -9.74 12.77 1.11
N LEU A 323 -10.27 13.68 1.93
CA LEU A 323 -10.77 14.99 1.50
C LEU A 323 -9.68 15.88 0.91
N LEU A 324 -8.50 15.92 1.52
CA LEU A 324 -7.34 16.66 0.98
C LEU A 324 -6.91 16.08 -0.39
N GLY A 325 -6.93 14.75 -0.55
CA GLY A 325 -6.66 14.13 -1.84
C GLY A 325 -7.67 14.54 -2.93
N VAL A 326 -8.96 14.59 -2.60
CA VAL A 326 -10.01 15.10 -3.51
C VAL A 326 -9.80 16.59 -3.81
N TRP A 327 -9.48 17.40 -2.81
CA TRP A 327 -9.21 18.83 -2.97
C TRP A 327 -8.10 19.09 -3.98
N TYR A 328 -6.95 18.43 -3.81
CA TYR A 328 -5.82 18.67 -4.73
C TYR A 328 -6.03 18.02 -6.09
N GLY A 329 -6.53 16.82 -6.17
CA GLY A 329 -6.76 16.13 -7.45
C GLY A 329 -7.81 16.81 -8.31
N ASN A 330 -8.89 17.28 -7.71
CA ASN A 330 -10.07 17.74 -8.46
C ASN A 330 -10.21 19.27 -8.56
N PHE A 331 -9.58 20.03 -7.66
CA PHE A 331 -9.72 21.50 -7.65
C PHE A 331 -8.38 22.22 -7.81
N HIS A 332 -7.26 21.52 -7.73
CA HIS A 332 -5.91 22.05 -7.98
C HIS A 332 -5.16 21.32 -9.10
N ASP A 333 -5.81 20.40 -9.78
CA ASP A 333 -5.26 19.64 -10.92
C ASP A 333 -3.97 18.86 -10.60
N ALA A 334 -3.81 18.42 -9.35
CA ALA A 334 -2.67 17.61 -8.94
C ALA A 334 -2.79 16.17 -9.46
N GLN A 335 -1.95 15.80 -10.42
CA GLN A 335 -1.96 14.50 -11.08
C GLN A 335 -1.26 13.39 -10.26
N SER A 336 -0.44 13.77 -9.31
CA SER A 336 0.35 12.84 -8.50
C SER A 336 0.36 13.22 -7.03
N HIS A 337 0.68 12.25 -6.19
CA HIS A 337 0.83 12.40 -4.75
C HIS A 337 2.12 11.72 -4.30
N ALA A 338 3.03 12.48 -3.68
CA ALA A 338 4.28 11.94 -3.19
C ALA A 338 4.13 11.42 -1.76
N VAL A 339 4.72 10.24 -1.46
CA VAL A 339 4.85 9.72 -0.09
C VAL A 339 6.33 9.57 0.22
N LEU A 340 6.81 10.35 1.18
CA LEU A 340 8.22 10.59 1.46
C LEU A 340 8.56 10.18 2.89
N PRO A 341 8.77 8.87 3.16
CA PRO A 341 9.13 8.41 4.49
C PRO A 341 10.58 8.73 4.82
N TYR A 342 10.82 9.36 5.97
CA TYR A 342 12.17 9.61 6.51
C TYR A 342 12.56 8.49 7.46
N SER A 343 12.56 7.28 6.92
CA SER A 343 13.01 6.04 7.58
C SER A 343 13.47 5.04 6.54
N HIS A 344 14.66 4.48 6.72
CA HIS A 344 15.17 3.41 5.86
C HIS A 344 14.26 2.17 5.88
N TYR A 345 13.69 1.85 7.03
CA TYR A 345 12.78 0.72 7.19
C TYR A 345 11.48 0.85 6.38
N LEU A 346 11.09 2.05 5.99
CA LEU A 346 9.95 2.30 5.11
C LEU A 346 10.31 2.34 3.60
N SER A 347 11.45 1.78 3.21
CA SER A 347 11.93 1.81 1.82
C SER A 347 10.97 1.17 0.81
N LYS A 348 10.14 0.22 1.24
CA LYS A 348 9.11 -0.43 0.42
C LYS A 348 7.69 0.12 0.64
N PHE A 349 7.51 1.07 1.55
CA PHE A 349 6.18 1.57 1.93
C PHE A 349 5.46 2.23 0.76
N THR A 350 6.14 3.13 0.04
CA THR A 350 5.56 3.81 -1.13
C THR A 350 5.20 2.83 -2.24
N ALA A 351 6.03 1.81 -2.49
CA ALA A 351 5.72 0.77 -3.49
C ALA A 351 4.48 -0.05 -3.12
N TYR A 352 4.27 -0.33 -1.84
CA TYR A 352 3.03 -0.93 -1.36
C TYR A 352 1.82 0.00 -1.58
N LEU A 353 1.95 1.28 -1.25
CA LEU A 353 0.89 2.27 -1.43
C LEU A 353 0.54 2.51 -2.90
N GLN A 354 1.48 2.30 -3.83
CA GLN A 354 1.18 2.33 -5.26
C GLN A 354 0.09 1.33 -5.63
N GLN A 355 0.20 0.08 -5.17
CA GLN A 355 -0.86 -0.89 -5.41
C GLN A 355 -2.12 -0.52 -4.62
N LEU A 356 -1.98 -0.17 -3.34
CA LEU A 356 -3.12 0.15 -2.49
C LEU A 356 -4.00 1.26 -3.08
N ASP A 357 -3.41 2.35 -3.54
CA ASP A 357 -4.15 3.53 -4.04
C ASP A 357 -4.47 3.40 -5.54
N MET A 358 -3.47 3.15 -6.40
CA MET A 358 -3.63 3.22 -7.85
C MET A 358 -4.48 2.06 -8.40
N GLU A 359 -4.38 0.86 -7.84
CA GLU A 359 -5.24 -0.27 -8.23
C GLU A 359 -6.67 -0.09 -7.70
N SER A 360 -6.84 0.53 -6.53
CA SER A 360 -8.15 0.82 -5.97
C SER A 360 -8.86 1.95 -6.70
N ASN A 361 -8.21 3.08 -6.87
CA ASN A 361 -8.84 4.32 -7.31
C ASN A 361 -8.50 4.74 -8.75
N GLY A 362 -7.62 4.01 -9.43
CA GLY A 362 -7.33 4.21 -10.85
C GLY A 362 -8.47 3.71 -11.73
N LYS A 363 -9.65 4.33 -11.65
CA LYS A 363 -10.88 3.92 -12.32
C LYS A 363 -11.42 5.03 -13.22
N SER A 364 -11.97 4.65 -14.37
CA SER A 364 -12.56 5.56 -15.36
C SER A 364 -14.08 5.46 -15.46
N VAL A 365 -14.70 4.62 -14.63
CA VAL A 365 -16.15 4.43 -14.57
C VAL A 365 -16.65 4.47 -13.13
N ASP A 366 -17.87 4.97 -12.94
CA ASP A 366 -18.55 4.97 -11.64
C ASP A 366 -19.17 3.59 -11.33
N ARG A 367 -19.73 3.46 -10.12
CA ARG A 367 -20.36 2.20 -9.64
C ARG A 367 -21.57 1.77 -10.47
N GLU A 368 -22.14 2.66 -11.27
CA GLU A 368 -23.21 2.40 -12.21
C GLU A 368 -22.71 2.12 -13.65
N GLY A 369 -21.39 2.02 -13.84
CA GLY A 369 -20.76 1.71 -15.13
C GLY A 369 -20.71 2.89 -16.12
N ARG A 370 -20.88 4.15 -15.66
CA ARG A 370 -20.83 5.33 -16.50
C ARG A 370 -19.43 5.95 -16.48
N PRO A 371 -18.92 6.48 -17.59
CA PRO A 371 -17.66 7.21 -17.60
C PRO A 371 -17.67 8.37 -16.58
N VAL A 372 -16.60 8.50 -15.79
CA VAL A 372 -16.40 9.64 -14.91
C VAL A 372 -15.85 10.84 -15.69
N GLU A 373 -16.22 12.05 -15.26
CA GLU A 373 -15.80 13.33 -15.88
C GLU A 373 -14.91 14.15 -14.92
N TRP A 374 -14.36 13.49 -13.91
CA TRP A 374 -13.45 14.04 -12.90
C TRP A 374 -12.24 13.13 -12.77
N GLN A 375 -11.16 13.67 -12.22
CA GLN A 375 -9.98 12.87 -11.91
C GLN A 375 -10.27 11.93 -10.75
N THR A 376 -9.67 10.74 -10.80
CA THR A 376 -9.74 9.72 -9.76
C THR A 376 -8.36 9.49 -9.15
N GLY A 377 -7.92 8.26 -8.89
CA GLY A 377 -6.66 7.96 -8.21
C GLY A 377 -5.44 8.68 -8.80
N PRO A 378 -4.65 9.37 -7.97
CA PRO A 378 -3.41 10.01 -8.40
C PRO A 378 -2.32 8.99 -8.70
N VAL A 379 -1.27 9.39 -9.41
CA VAL A 379 -0.02 8.62 -9.46
C VAL A 379 0.68 8.74 -8.10
N VAL A 380 0.78 7.65 -7.36
CA VAL A 380 1.48 7.59 -6.07
C VAL A 380 2.95 7.24 -6.31
N TRP A 381 3.87 8.03 -5.73
CA TRP A 381 5.31 7.82 -5.90
C TRP A 381 6.10 8.40 -4.72
N GLY A 382 7.37 8.08 -4.65
CA GLY A 382 8.28 8.59 -3.62
C GLY A 382 9.30 7.55 -3.21
N THR A 383 10.29 7.99 -2.45
CA THR A 383 11.33 7.15 -1.86
C THR A 383 11.74 7.72 -0.50
N PRO A 384 12.47 6.97 0.32
CA PRO A 384 12.93 7.51 1.59
C PRO A 384 13.76 8.79 1.45
N GLY A 385 13.49 9.77 2.33
CA GLY A 385 14.43 10.84 2.65
C GLY A 385 15.64 10.23 3.41
N THR A 386 16.82 10.77 3.26
CA THR A 386 17.23 11.94 2.44
C THR A 386 17.52 11.61 0.96
N ASN A 387 17.50 10.34 0.57
CA ASN A 387 17.83 9.90 -0.80
C ASN A 387 16.98 10.63 -1.86
N GLY A 388 15.66 10.76 -1.63
CA GLY A 388 14.76 11.49 -2.53
C GLY A 388 15.17 12.93 -2.78
N GLN A 389 15.75 13.62 -1.77
CA GLN A 389 16.22 15.01 -1.91
C GLN A 389 17.29 15.14 -3.01
N HIS A 390 18.11 14.10 -3.19
CA HIS A 390 19.17 14.06 -4.19
C HIS A 390 18.75 13.41 -5.52
N ALA A 391 17.47 13.07 -5.66
CA ALA A 391 16.95 12.42 -6.87
C ALA A 391 15.96 13.31 -7.63
N TYR A 392 14.93 13.82 -6.97
CA TYR A 392 13.80 14.47 -7.65
C TYR A 392 13.22 15.70 -6.91
N TYR A 393 13.77 16.13 -5.80
CA TYR A 393 13.24 17.31 -5.09
C TYR A 393 13.40 18.61 -5.91
N GLN A 394 14.29 18.64 -6.88
CA GLN A 394 14.35 19.72 -7.86
C GLN A 394 12.99 19.92 -8.55
N LEU A 395 12.32 18.82 -8.95
CA LEU A 395 10.98 18.86 -9.54
C LEU A 395 9.95 19.37 -8.55
N ILE A 396 9.97 18.86 -7.31
CA ILE A 396 8.97 19.23 -6.30
C ILE A 396 9.10 20.72 -5.93
N HIS A 397 10.33 21.24 -5.80
CA HIS A 397 10.55 22.64 -5.41
C HIS A 397 10.35 23.67 -6.54
N GLN A 398 10.79 23.36 -7.76
CA GLN A 398 10.87 24.33 -8.86
C GLN A 398 10.22 23.85 -10.16
N GLY A 399 9.56 22.68 -10.15
CA GLY A 399 8.79 22.22 -11.30
C GLY A 399 7.54 23.05 -11.54
N THR A 400 6.80 22.67 -12.58
CA THR A 400 5.56 23.36 -12.98
C THR A 400 4.31 22.73 -12.37
N GLU A 401 4.39 21.49 -11.95
CA GLU A 401 3.28 20.71 -11.39
C GLU A 401 3.13 20.93 -9.88
N LEU A 402 1.89 20.95 -9.41
CA LEU A 402 1.59 20.89 -7.99
C LEU A 402 1.63 19.43 -7.52
N ILE A 403 2.50 19.14 -6.57
CA ILE A 403 2.67 17.79 -6.03
C ILE A 403 2.43 17.82 -4.53
N PRO A 404 1.23 17.46 -4.05
CA PRO A 404 0.99 17.24 -2.64
C PRO A 404 1.87 16.10 -2.12
N ALA A 405 2.38 16.23 -0.90
CA ALA A 405 3.31 15.24 -0.35
C ALA A 405 3.00 14.91 1.11
N ASP A 406 3.07 13.62 1.43
CA ASP A 406 3.03 13.13 2.81
C ASP A 406 4.46 12.83 3.28
N PHE A 407 4.87 13.49 4.34
CA PHE A 407 6.14 13.27 5.02
C PHE A 407 5.90 12.41 6.26
N VAL A 408 6.52 11.23 6.32
CA VAL A 408 6.38 10.30 7.45
C VAL A 408 7.70 10.22 8.20
N GLY A 409 7.69 10.51 9.49
CA GLY A 409 8.90 10.52 10.33
C GLY A 409 8.66 9.99 11.73
N PHE A 410 9.75 9.75 12.46
CA PHE A 410 9.74 9.19 13.81
C PHE A 410 10.65 10.00 14.72
N ALA A 411 10.23 10.19 15.97
CA ALA A 411 11.04 10.94 16.95
C ALA A 411 12.25 10.12 17.42
N GLU A 412 12.12 8.81 17.48
CA GLU A 412 13.17 7.91 17.93
C GLU A 412 13.50 6.89 16.82
N PRO A 413 14.78 6.56 16.61
CA PRO A 413 15.19 5.51 15.70
C PRO A 413 14.93 4.13 16.30
N VAL A 414 14.57 3.16 15.47
CA VAL A 414 14.30 1.78 15.89
C VAL A 414 15.60 1.03 16.18
N GLY A 415 15.61 0.26 17.26
CA GLY A 415 16.66 -0.70 17.59
C GLY A 415 17.80 -0.13 18.44
N GLU A 416 18.74 -1.02 18.80
CA GLU A 416 19.90 -0.66 19.62
C GLU A 416 20.98 0.00 18.74
N LEU A 417 20.99 1.34 18.71
CA LEU A 417 21.94 2.13 17.96
C LEU A 417 23.01 2.75 18.87
N SER A 418 24.24 2.89 18.36
CA SER A 418 25.30 3.66 19.02
C SER A 418 24.92 5.15 19.15
N GLN A 419 25.59 5.89 20.02
CA GLN A 419 25.37 7.33 20.17
C GLN A 419 25.59 8.10 18.85
N GLU A 420 26.58 7.68 18.07
CA GLU A 420 26.87 8.26 16.75
C GLU A 420 25.71 8.06 15.77
N LEU A 421 25.13 6.85 15.69
CA LEU A 421 24.00 6.56 14.82
C LEU A 421 22.71 7.27 15.29
N LYS A 422 22.54 7.49 16.60
CA LYS A 422 21.46 8.33 17.12
C LYS A 422 21.62 9.80 16.71
N ALA A 423 22.84 10.34 16.70
CA ALA A 423 23.09 11.68 16.21
C ALA A 423 22.80 11.83 14.70
N GLN A 424 22.99 10.77 13.90
CA GLN A 424 22.57 10.76 12.50
C GLN A 424 21.05 10.85 12.34
N HIS A 425 20.29 10.31 13.29
CA HIS A 425 18.83 10.44 13.29
C HIS A 425 18.38 11.88 13.47
N ASP A 426 19.01 12.64 14.38
CA ASP A 426 18.72 14.07 14.53
C ASP A 426 18.99 14.86 13.24
N LEU A 427 20.07 14.53 12.53
CA LEU A 427 20.35 15.13 11.22
C LEU A 427 19.29 14.76 10.17
N LEU A 428 18.81 13.51 10.17
CA LEU A 428 17.71 13.07 9.29
C LEU A 428 16.45 13.89 9.58
N MET A 429 16.08 14.04 10.85
CA MET A 429 14.88 14.76 11.26
C MET A 429 15.00 16.28 11.05
N ALA A 430 16.20 16.85 11.16
CA ALA A 430 16.43 18.23 10.75
C ALA A 430 16.13 18.46 9.27
N ASN A 431 16.54 17.53 8.39
CA ASN A 431 16.18 17.57 6.97
C ASN A 431 14.67 17.40 6.75
N PHE A 432 14.03 16.47 7.45
CA PHE A 432 12.58 16.25 7.41
C PHE A 432 11.80 17.54 7.65
N PHE A 433 12.08 18.26 8.75
CA PHE A 433 11.40 19.52 9.06
C PHE A 433 11.79 20.66 8.11
N ALA A 434 13.06 20.75 7.72
CA ALA A 434 13.53 21.79 6.81
C ALA A 434 12.89 21.67 5.43
N GLN A 435 12.68 20.45 4.91
CA GLN A 435 12.05 20.25 3.61
C GLN A 435 10.58 20.66 3.61
N THR A 436 9.80 20.28 4.63
CA THR A 436 8.39 20.71 4.72
C THR A 436 8.27 22.24 4.85
N GLN A 437 9.19 22.89 5.55
CA GLN A 437 9.26 24.35 5.63
C GLN A 437 9.62 25.00 4.30
N ALA A 438 10.65 24.48 3.62
CA ALA A 438 11.10 25.02 2.33
C ALA A 438 10.03 24.87 1.24
N LEU A 439 9.33 23.73 1.21
CA LEU A 439 8.23 23.48 0.28
C LEU A 439 7.06 24.44 0.52
N ALA A 440 6.70 24.68 1.77
CA ALA A 440 5.59 25.56 2.12
C ALA A 440 5.89 27.03 1.83
N PHE A 441 7.04 27.55 2.26
CA PHE A 441 7.29 28.99 2.25
C PHE A 441 8.20 29.46 1.12
N GLY A 442 8.98 28.55 0.52
CA GLY A 442 9.89 28.89 -0.55
C GLY A 442 10.90 29.97 -0.19
N LYS A 443 11.40 30.68 -1.19
CA LYS A 443 12.31 31.83 -1.08
C LYS A 443 12.02 32.80 -2.21
N THR A 444 11.62 34.02 -1.88
CA THR A 444 11.25 35.02 -2.86
C THR A 444 12.46 35.59 -3.61
N ALA A 445 12.24 36.19 -4.77
CA ALA A 445 13.30 36.84 -5.53
C ALA A 445 13.98 37.98 -4.75
N ASP A 446 13.23 38.69 -3.92
CA ASP A 446 13.78 39.78 -3.09
C ASP A 446 14.66 39.23 -1.94
N GLU A 447 14.24 38.11 -1.30
CA GLU A 447 15.08 37.41 -0.33
C GLU A 447 16.38 36.89 -0.98
N VAL A 448 16.31 36.38 -2.20
CA VAL A 448 17.49 35.92 -2.98
C VAL A 448 18.43 37.08 -3.29
N ARG A 449 17.90 38.26 -3.71
CA ARG A 449 18.70 39.47 -3.97
C ARG A 449 19.35 40.00 -2.71
N ALA A 450 18.62 40.00 -1.59
CA ALA A 450 19.14 40.46 -0.28
C ALA A 450 20.35 39.63 0.21
N GLU A 451 20.49 38.36 -0.27
CA GLU A 451 21.66 37.53 -0.02
C GLU A 451 22.87 37.84 -0.92
N GLY A 452 22.76 38.84 -1.81
CA GLY A 452 23.85 39.23 -2.70
C GLY A 452 23.99 38.33 -3.93
N VAL A 453 22.95 37.57 -4.29
CA VAL A 453 22.96 36.74 -5.51
C VAL A 453 22.91 37.66 -6.75
N PRO A 454 23.76 37.43 -7.77
CA PRO A 454 23.70 38.17 -9.02
C PRO A 454 22.32 38.13 -9.68
N GLU A 455 21.88 39.25 -10.29
CA GLU A 455 20.53 39.39 -10.83
C GLU A 455 20.19 38.31 -11.88
N GLU A 456 21.17 37.92 -12.70
CA GLU A 456 21.02 36.84 -13.70
C GLU A 456 20.73 35.47 -13.07
N LEU A 457 21.03 35.26 -11.80
CA LEU A 457 20.76 34.03 -11.06
C LEU A 457 19.54 34.14 -10.14
N ALA A 458 19.00 35.33 -9.93
CA ALA A 458 17.92 35.56 -8.95
C ALA A 458 16.69 34.68 -9.26
N ALA A 459 16.24 34.65 -10.51
CA ALA A 459 15.11 33.84 -10.94
C ALA A 459 15.38 32.31 -10.76
N HIS A 460 16.60 31.85 -11.01
CA HIS A 460 17.00 30.45 -10.86
C HIS A 460 17.08 29.99 -9.40
N LYS A 461 17.30 30.90 -8.47
CA LYS A 461 17.43 30.64 -7.04
C LYS A 461 16.16 31.00 -6.26
N THR A 462 15.12 31.43 -6.93
CA THR A 462 13.78 31.65 -6.36
C THR A 462 13.04 30.33 -6.22
N PHE A 463 12.41 30.13 -5.07
CA PHE A 463 11.56 28.97 -4.79
C PHE A 463 10.14 29.47 -4.55
N LYS A 464 9.19 29.01 -5.34
CA LYS A 464 7.79 29.51 -5.29
C LYS A 464 7.12 29.28 -3.93
N GLY A 465 7.46 28.18 -3.25
CA GLY A 465 6.71 27.72 -2.09
C GLY A 465 5.32 27.20 -2.48
N ASN A 466 4.41 27.22 -1.52
CA ASN A 466 3.01 26.80 -1.71
C ASN A 466 2.85 25.34 -2.19
N HIS A 467 3.83 24.48 -1.89
CA HIS A 467 3.73 23.06 -2.10
C HIS A 467 3.14 22.42 -0.83
N PRO A 468 1.92 21.83 -0.92
CA PRO A 468 1.22 21.34 0.25
C PRO A 468 1.87 20.07 0.79
N THR A 469 1.98 20.01 2.12
CA THR A 469 2.52 18.83 2.80
C THR A 469 1.69 18.43 4.00
N THR A 470 1.42 17.11 4.13
CA THR A 470 1.03 16.48 5.39
C THR A 470 2.28 15.98 6.10
N THR A 471 2.42 16.26 7.38
CA THR A 471 3.47 15.67 8.21
C THR A 471 2.86 14.66 9.16
N ILE A 472 3.25 13.39 9.06
CA ILE A 472 2.84 12.30 9.95
C ILE A 472 4.04 11.95 10.82
N LEU A 473 3.91 12.17 12.14
CA LEU A 473 4.97 11.93 13.10
C LEU A 473 4.49 10.94 14.15
N ALA A 474 5.29 9.90 14.41
CA ALA A 474 5.09 8.99 15.53
C ALA A 474 6.35 8.95 16.41
N ARG A 475 6.25 8.36 17.60
CA ARG A 475 7.41 8.24 18.48
C ARG A 475 8.47 7.33 17.87
N GLU A 476 8.09 6.11 17.45
CA GLU A 476 8.96 5.07 16.94
C GLU A 476 8.18 4.19 15.95
N LEU A 477 8.86 3.56 14.99
CA LEU A 477 8.24 2.59 14.08
C LEU A 477 8.10 1.22 14.76
N THR A 478 6.98 1.03 15.49
CA THR A 478 6.62 -0.24 16.13
C THR A 478 5.71 -1.09 15.23
N PRO A 479 5.45 -2.37 15.58
CA PRO A 479 4.41 -3.14 14.90
C PRO A 479 3.04 -2.48 14.90
N SER A 480 2.62 -1.89 16.04
CA SER A 480 1.37 -1.11 16.11
C SER A 480 1.37 0.07 15.15
N VAL A 481 2.46 0.85 15.09
CA VAL A 481 2.56 2.04 14.26
C VAL A 481 2.51 1.72 12.76
N ILE A 482 3.13 0.62 12.29
CA ILE A 482 2.99 0.24 10.88
C ILE A 482 1.57 -0.20 10.56
N GLY A 483 0.87 -0.89 11.48
CA GLY A 483 -0.55 -1.21 11.34
C GLY A 483 -1.40 0.06 11.23
N GLN A 484 -1.17 1.04 12.10
CA GLN A 484 -1.86 2.34 12.07
C GLN A 484 -1.62 3.09 10.75
N LEU A 485 -0.37 3.16 10.27
CA LEU A 485 -0.03 3.82 9.01
C LEU A 485 -0.76 3.18 7.83
N VAL A 486 -0.78 1.85 7.75
CA VAL A 486 -1.45 1.17 6.64
C VAL A 486 -2.96 1.36 6.69
N ALA A 487 -3.61 1.17 7.85
CA ALA A 487 -5.05 1.41 8.00
C ALA A 487 -5.44 2.85 7.66
N LEU A 488 -4.59 3.83 8.02
CA LEU A 488 -4.79 5.24 7.66
C LEU A 488 -4.90 5.43 6.14
N TYR A 489 -4.01 4.82 5.37
CA TYR A 489 -4.05 4.90 3.90
C TYR A 489 -5.16 4.04 3.28
N GLU A 490 -5.49 2.87 3.85
CA GLU A 490 -6.65 2.07 3.42
C GLU A 490 -7.94 2.88 3.49
N HIS A 491 -8.17 3.55 4.61
CA HIS A 491 -9.37 4.37 4.79
C HIS A 491 -9.32 5.69 4.01
N LYS A 492 -8.16 6.32 3.82
CA LYS A 492 -7.99 7.44 2.90
C LYS A 492 -8.46 7.07 1.49
N VAL A 493 -8.01 5.93 0.98
CA VAL A 493 -8.38 5.41 -0.35
C VAL A 493 -9.87 5.11 -0.43
N PHE A 494 -10.44 4.49 0.62
CA PHE A 494 -11.89 4.27 0.73
C PHE A 494 -12.67 5.58 0.63
N VAL A 495 -12.29 6.62 1.39
CA VAL A 495 -12.98 7.92 1.40
C VAL A 495 -12.98 8.55 0.01
N GLN A 496 -11.85 8.54 -0.67
CA GLN A 496 -11.74 9.07 -2.03
C GLN A 496 -12.63 8.30 -3.01
N GLY A 497 -12.59 6.97 -2.98
CA GLY A 497 -13.44 6.13 -3.84
C GLY A 497 -14.94 6.34 -3.59
N ALA A 498 -15.34 6.52 -2.33
CA ALA A 498 -16.73 6.81 -1.95
C ALA A 498 -17.19 8.17 -2.51
N ILE A 499 -16.35 9.22 -2.41
CA ILE A 499 -16.65 10.55 -2.96
C ILE A 499 -16.76 10.48 -4.48
N TRP A 500 -15.80 9.84 -5.15
CA TRP A 500 -15.78 9.69 -6.61
C TRP A 500 -16.82 8.72 -7.15
N ASN A 501 -17.51 7.98 -6.26
CA ASN A 501 -18.50 6.95 -6.58
C ASN A 501 -17.93 5.85 -7.49
N ILE A 502 -16.71 5.41 -7.24
CA ILE A 502 -16.04 4.34 -7.98
C ILE A 502 -15.97 3.06 -7.15
N ASP A 503 -15.81 1.89 -7.80
CA ASP A 503 -15.56 0.64 -7.08
C ASP A 503 -14.07 0.48 -6.80
N SER A 504 -13.65 0.78 -5.57
CA SER A 504 -12.24 0.74 -5.15
C SER A 504 -11.72 -0.67 -4.86
N PHE A 505 -12.57 -1.70 -4.90
CA PHE A 505 -12.23 -3.03 -4.37
C PHE A 505 -12.17 -4.12 -5.45
N ASP A 506 -12.40 -3.78 -6.71
CA ASP A 506 -12.13 -4.61 -7.88
C ASP A 506 -10.81 -4.22 -8.59
N GLN A 507 -10.43 -4.96 -9.65
CA GLN A 507 -9.21 -4.72 -10.42
C GLN A 507 -9.31 -5.22 -11.88
N TRP A 508 -10.39 -4.92 -12.58
CA TRP A 508 -10.63 -5.38 -13.97
C TRP A 508 -9.53 -4.95 -14.96
N GLY A 509 -8.84 -3.83 -14.68
CA GLY A 509 -7.79 -3.30 -15.54
C GLY A 509 -6.58 -4.21 -15.75
N VAL A 510 -6.35 -5.18 -14.85
CA VAL A 510 -5.22 -6.13 -14.96
C VAL A 510 -5.57 -7.42 -15.71
N GLU A 511 -6.83 -7.64 -16.10
CA GLU A 511 -7.25 -8.91 -16.70
C GLU A 511 -6.90 -9.02 -18.19
N LEU A 512 -7.04 -7.93 -18.96
CA LEU A 512 -6.79 -7.94 -20.40
C LEU A 512 -5.36 -8.38 -20.75
N GLY A 513 -4.36 -7.87 -20.01
CA GLY A 513 -2.96 -8.23 -20.23
C GLY A 513 -2.70 -9.73 -20.07
N LYS A 514 -3.30 -10.36 -19.07
CA LYS A 514 -3.20 -11.82 -18.82
C LYS A 514 -3.79 -12.66 -19.98
N VAL A 515 -4.94 -12.23 -20.49
CA VAL A 515 -5.57 -12.90 -21.64
C VAL A 515 -4.70 -12.78 -22.89
N LEU A 516 -4.14 -11.59 -23.16
CA LEU A 516 -3.28 -11.36 -24.31
C LEU A 516 -1.95 -12.12 -24.19
N ALA A 517 -1.34 -12.17 -22.99
CA ALA A 517 -0.10 -12.90 -22.76
C ALA A 517 -0.22 -14.38 -23.15
N LYS A 518 -1.31 -15.05 -22.74
CA LYS A 518 -1.60 -16.44 -23.13
C LYS A 518 -1.74 -16.63 -24.64
N ARG A 519 -2.20 -15.60 -25.37
CA ARG A 519 -2.30 -15.65 -26.82
C ARG A 519 -0.96 -15.45 -27.52
N VAL A 520 -0.07 -14.63 -26.94
CA VAL A 520 1.27 -14.36 -27.52
C VAL A 520 2.23 -15.53 -27.29
N GLU A 521 2.09 -16.26 -26.18
CA GLU A 521 3.01 -17.32 -25.77
C GLU A 521 3.32 -18.36 -26.86
N PRO A 522 2.34 -18.96 -27.59
CA PRO A 522 2.64 -19.91 -28.67
C PRO A 522 3.45 -19.28 -29.83
N ALA A 523 3.23 -18.00 -30.11
CA ALA A 523 4.03 -17.31 -31.11
C ALA A 523 5.50 -17.16 -30.69
N LEU A 524 5.75 -16.96 -29.41
CA LEU A 524 7.11 -16.84 -28.83
C LEU A 524 7.81 -18.20 -28.76
N THR A 525 7.13 -19.24 -28.28
CA THR A 525 7.71 -20.55 -27.97
C THR A 525 7.83 -21.43 -29.18
N GLU A 526 6.77 -21.52 -30.00
CA GLU A 526 6.65 -22.46 -31.13
C GLU A 526 6.80 -21.78 -32.50
N GLY A 527 6.76 -20.45 -32.57
CA GLY A 527 6.73 -19.70 -33.83
C GLY A 527 5.37 -19.78 -34.55
N ALA A 528 4.32 -20.08 -33.79
CA ALA A 528 2.99 -20.19 -34.35
C ALA A 528 2.48 -18.85 -34.94
N ASP A 529 1.79 -18.89 -36.09
CA ASP A 529 1.04 -17.71 -36.55
C ASP A 529 -0.25 -17.58 -35.73
N VAL A 530 -0.26 -16.62 -34.83
CA VAL A 530 -1.40 -16.38 -33.92
C VAL A 530 -2.33 -15.33 -34.55
N PRO A 531 -3.57 -15.70 -34.90
CA PRO A 531 -4.54 -14.76 -35.46
C PRO A 531 -4.86 -13.61 -34.46
N GLY A 532 -5.01 -12.41 -35.03
CA GLY A 532 -5.46 -11.22 -34.26
C GLY A 532 -4.37 -10.53 -33.45
N LEU A 533 -3.10 -10.88 -33.62
CA LEU A 533 -1.99 -10.03 -33.14
C LEU A 533 -1.82 -8.85 -34.11
N ASP A 534 -1.63 -7.65 -33.58
CA ASP A 534 -1.32 -6.46 -34.37
C ASP A 534 0.07 -6.54 -35.02
N ALA A 535 0.32 -5.69 -36.01
CA ALA A 535 1.55 -5.72 -36.79
C ALA A 535 2.81 -5.45 -35.95
N SER A 536 2.72 -4.57 -34.94
CA SER A 536 3.85 -4.26 -34.05
C SER A 536 4.19 -5.47 -33.19
N THR A 537 3.21 -6.11 -32.55
CA THR A 537 3.40 -7.30 -31.73
C THR A 537 4.00 -8.44 -32.55
N LYS A 538 3.49 -8.69 -33.77
CA LYS A 538 4.07 -9.70 -34.69
C LYS A 538 5.54 -9.42 -35.02
N ALA A 539 5.86 -8.18 -35.36
CA ALA A 539 7.26 -7.79 -35.68
C ALA A 539 8.18 -7.95 -34.47
N LEU A 540 7.74 -7.56 -33.26
CA LEU A 540 8.51 -7.69 -32.04
C LEU A 540 8.73 -9.15 -31.65
N VAL A 541 7.72 -10.01 -31.79
CA VAL A 541 7.83 -11.47 -31.57
C VAL A 541 8.84 -12.09 -32.56
N ALA A 542 8.76 -11.75 -33.84
CA ALA A 542 9.70 -12.22 -34.84
C ALA A 542 11.14 -11.79 -34.49
N LYS A 543 11.35 -10.52 -34.11
CA LYS A 543 12.66 -10.01 -33.70
C LYS A 543 13.19 -10.67 -32.45
N TYR A 544 12.34 -10.89 -31.45
CA TYR A 544 12.70 -11.60 -30.21
C TYR A 544 13.19 -13.03 -30.53
N ARG A 545 12.48 -13.76 -31.41
CA ARG A 545 12.87 -15.12 -31.83
C ARG A 545 14.20 -15.12 -32.57
N GLU A 546 14.39 -14.18 -33.51
CA GLU A 546 15.67 -13.98 -34.22
C GLU A 546 16.83 -13.77 -33.24
N LEU A 547 16.66 -12.87 -32.26
CA LEU A 547 17.70 -12.58 -31.25
C LEU A 547 18.00 -13.78 -30.34
N ARG A 548 17.07 -14.71 -30.18
CA ARG A 548 17.28 -15.97 -29.44
C ARG A 548 17.75 -17.14 -30.32
N GLY A 549 17.96 -16.94 -31.62
CA GLY A 549 18.36 -17.98 -32.55
C GLY A 549 17.29 -19.03 -32.80
N ARG A 550 16.00 -18.63 -32.79
CA ARG A 550 14.85 -19.52 -32.99
C ARG A 550 14.07 -19.17 -34.26
#